data_a8d402158aa5ce1e90ad9718177730ad
#
_entry.id   a8d402158aa5ce1e90ad9718177730ad
#
_cell.length_a   1.000
_cell.length_b   1.000
_cell.length_c   1.000
_cell.angle_alpha   90.00
_cell.angle_beta   90.00
_cell.angle_gamma   90.00
#
_symmetry.space_group_name_H-M   'P 1'
#
loop_
_entity.id
_entity.type
_entity.pdbx_description
1 polymer ?
#
loop_
_entity_poly.entity_id
_entity_poly.type
_entity_poly.pdbx_seq_one_letter_code
_entity_poly.pdbx_strand_id
1 'polypeptide(L)'
;METLRERKKRRTREALVRAALELFTTRGYEQTTVDEIAEAVDVSQRTFFRYFAGKEDAAFVVQDMTEAHFVAAVRDRPPHEPPMVALRQALLENWDAIRETVEASVPVGLYLRMYRMIGSTPALLAAHLRRSASTEQTLARVLAEREGVDVDTDPRPRLAVAVFCGVIRVTEEQWSTGDDFSLECMRELIASHLDQVGPALVGNWETV
;
A
#
# COMPACT_ATOMS: atom_id res chain seq x y z
N MET A 1 8.97 24.91 11.71
CA MET A 1 7.77 24.86 12.61
C MET A 1 6.51 24.82 11.74
N GLU A 2 5.65 23.84 11.95
CA GLU A 2 4.36 23.75 11.26
C GLU A 2 3.42 24.88 11.70
N THR A 3 2.84 25.62 10.77
CA THR A 3 1.91 26.70 11.06
C THR A 3 0.58 26.19 11.62
N LEU A 4 -0.18 27.02 12.33
CA LEU A 4 -1.52 26.68 12.84
C LEU A 4 -2.48 26.28 11.68
N ARG A 5 -2.33 26.93 10.51
CA ARG A 5 -3.12 26.65 9.30
C ARG A 5 -2.81 25.27 8.73
N GLU A 6 -1.53 24.90 8.66
CA GLU A 6 -1.10 23.57 8.19
C GLU A 6 -1.59 22.47 9.13
N ARG A 7 -1.48 22.67 10.44
CA ARG A 7 -1.99 21.74 11.46
C ARG A 7 -3.50 21.54 11.34
N LYS A 8 -4.27 22.62 11.14
CA LYS A 8 -5.71 22.51 10.94
C LYS A 8 -6.05 21.78 9.64
N LYS A 9 -5.30 22.05 8.57
CA LYS A 9 -5.46 21.38 7.27
C LYS A 9 -5.20 19.87 7.40
N ARG A 10 -4.13 19.48 8.05
CA ARG A 10 -3.78 18.07 8.31
C ARG A 10 -4.86 17.37 9.13
N ARG A 11 -5.28 17.93 10.27
CA ARG A 11 -6.34 17.37 11.12
C ARG A 11 -7.66 17.17 10.39
N THR A 12 -8.07 18.13 9.55
CA THR A 12 -9.30 17.98 8.75
C THR A 12 -9.16 16.85 7.74
N ARG A 13 -8.00 16.71 7.07
CA ARG A 13 -7.73 15.61 6.15
C ARG A 13 -7.77 14.25 6.86
N GLU A 14 -7.12 14.12 8.00
CA GLU A 14 -7.13 12.89 8.83
C GLU A 14 -8.54 12.53 9.29
N ALA A 15 -9.33 13.50 9.75
CA ALA A 15 -10.72 13.28 10.13
C ALA A 15 -11.59 12.79 8.97
N LEU A 16 -11.43 13.37 7.77
CA LEU A 16 -12.14 12.95 6.57
C LEU A 16 -11.77 11.52 6.15
N VAL A 17 -10.48 11.15 6.22
CA VAL A 17 -10.05 9.77 5.93
C VAL A 17 -10.70 8.80 6.91
N ARG A 18 -10.61 9.07 8.22
CA ARG A 18 -11.21 8.22 9.24
C ARG A 18 -12.72 8.04 9.03
N ALA A 19 -13.45 9.14 8.84
CA ALA A 19 -14.89 9.11 8.60
C ALA A 19 -15.25 8.31 7.33
N ALA A 20 -14.49 8.50 6.24
CA ALA A 20 -14.67 7.75 5.01
C ALA A 20 -14.51 6.24 5.23
N LEU A 21 -13.40 5.81 5.86
CA LEU A 21 -13.14 4.39 6.13
C LEU A 21 -14.17 3.78 7.10
N GLU A 22 -14.61 4.52 8.13
CA GLU A 22 -15.67 4.08 9.03
C GLU A 22 -16.99 3.87 8.29
N LEU A 23 -17.40 4.83 7.45
CA LEU A 23 -18.63 4.72 6.66
C LEU A 23 -18.54 3.60 5.63
N PHE A 24 -17.41 3.47 4.91
CA PHE A 24 -17.22 2.38 3.96
C PHE A 24 -17.33 1.02 4.64
N THR A 25 -16.66 0.82 5.78
CA THR A 25 -16.63 -0.47 6.47
C THR A 25 -17.91 -0.82 7.25
N THR A 26 -18.80 0.16 7.48
CA THR A 26 -20.07 -0.05 8.19
C THR A 26 -21.29 -0.08 7.28
N ARG A 27 -21.31 0.74 6.22
CA ARG A 27 -22.43 0.89 5.30
C ARG A 27 -22.16 0.32 3.90
N GLY A 28 -20.90 0.08 3.57
CA GLY A 28 -20.44 -0.31 2.25
C GLY A 28 -19.92 0.88 1.43
N TYR A 29 -18.94 0.60 0.57
CA TYR A 29 -18.31 1.62 -0.27
C TYR A 29 -19.30 2.27 -1.24
N GLU A 30 -20.09 1.44 -1.96
CA GLU A 30 -21.02 1.95 -2.98
C GLU A 30 -22.13 2.83 -2.38
N GLN A 31 -22.63 2.49 -1.21
CA GLN A 31 -23.72 3.18 -0.51
C GLN A 31 -23.28 4.48 0.17
N THR A 32 -21.98 4.69 0.35
CA THR A 32 -21.44 5.88 1.01
C THR A 32 -21.21 6.99 0.01
N THR A 33 -21.73 8.18 0.30
CA THR A 33 -21.58 9.39 -0.51
C THR A 33 -20.52 10.34 0.06
N VAL A 34 -20.00 11.24 -0.78
CA VAL A 34 -19.08 12.30 -0.33
C VAL A 34 -19.76 13.27 0.64
N ASP A 35 -21.06 13.51 0.47
CA ASP A 35 -21.84 14.37 1.37
C ASP A 35 -21.90 13.79 2.78
N GLU A 36 -22.17 12.50 2.92
CA GLU A 36 -22.19 11.82 4.23
C GLU A 36 -20.81 11.83 4.91
N ILE A 37 -19.73 11.66 4.14
CA ILE A 37 -18.36 11.76 4.67
C ILE A 37 -18.06 13.18 5.17
N ALA A 38 -18.44 14.21 4.40
CA ALA A 38 -18.23 15.60 4.76
C ALA A 38 -19.08 16.00 6.00
N GLU A 39 -20.34 15.56 6.05
CA GLU A 39 -21.25 15.78 7.17
C GLU A 39 -20.75 15.13 8.46
N ALA A 40 -20.20 13.94 8.40
CA ALA A 40 -19.64 13.23 9.55
C ALA A 40 -18.44 13.98 10.22
N VAL A 41 -17.85 14.95 9.52
CA VAL A 41 -16.72 15.77 10.03
C VAL A 41 -17.12 17.25 10.17
N ASP A 42 -18.39 17.57 10.00
CA ASP A 42 -18.94 18.94 10.04
C ASP A 42 -18.22 19.90 9.08
N VAL A 43 -18.03 19.44 7.83
CA VAL A 43 -17.47 20.27 6.76
C VAL A 43 -18.34 20.22 5.50
N SER A 44 -18.16 21.18 4.59
CA SER A 44 -18.87 21.16 3.30
C SER A 44 -18.26 20.14 2.33
N GLN A 45 -19.05 19.62 1.38
CA GLN A 45 -18.60 18.83 0.24
C GLN A 45 -17.46 19.52 -0.54
N ARG A 46 -17.52 20.85 -0.71
CA ARG A 46 -16.44 21.65 -1.28
C ARG A 46 -15.14 21.53 -0.48
N THR A 47 -15.24 21.38 0.84
CA THR A 47 -14.07 21.16 1.70
C THR A 47 -13.48 19.78 1.49
N PHE A 48 -14.30 18.75 1.31
CA PHE A 48 -13.85 17.41 0.92
C PHE A 48 -13.05 17.44 -0.38
N PHE A 49 -13.63 18.02 -1.46
CA PHE A 49 -12.98 18.11 -2.77
C PHE A 49 -11.72 18.98 -2.81
N ARG A 50 -11.44 19.75 -1.78
CA ARG A 50 -10.15 20.43 -1.61
C ARG A 50 -9.02 19.45 -1.22
N TYR A 51 -9.34 18.29 -0.64
CA TYR A 51 -8.39 17.27 -0.17
C TYR A 51 -8.32 16.04 -1.05
N PHE A 52 -9.43 15.66 -1.67
CA PHE A 52 -9.58 14.41 -2.41
C PHE A 52 -10.35 14.66 -3.70
N ALA A 53 -9.93 14.04 -4.82
CA ALA A 53 -10.67 14.10 -6.08
C ALA A 53 -11.99 13.32 -6.01
N GLY A 54 -12.10 12.34 -5.11
CA GLY A 54 -13.30 11.56 -4.88
C GLY A 54 -13.17 10.63 -3.67
N LYS A 55 -14.23 9.85 -3.39
CA LYS A 55 -14.24 8.90 -2.27
C LYS A 55 -13.22 7.77 -2.43
N GLU A 56 -12.86 7.44 -3.68
CA GLU A 56 -11.79 6.49 -3.99
C GLU A 56 -10.45 6.96 -3.42
N ASP A 57 -10.08 8.24 -3.62
CA ASP A 57 -8.82 8.76 -3.10
C ASP A 57 -8.76 8.71 -1.56
N ALA A 58 -9.90 8.99 -0.90
CA ALA A 58 -9.97 8.89 0.56
C ALA A 58 -9.81 7.43 1.04
N ALA A 59 -10.29 6.45 0.26
CA ALA A 59 -10.17 5.02 0.57
C ALA A 59 -8.71 4.54 0.56
N PHE A 60 -7.88 5.07 -0.34
CA PHE A 60 -6.50 4.60 -0.56
C PHE A 60 -5.40 5.46 0.09
N VAL A 61 -5.75 6.54 0.80
CA VAL A 61 -4.76 7.46 1.39
C VAL A 61 -3.69 6.76 2.21
N VAL A 62 -4.08 5.83 3.09
CA VAL A 62 -3.14 5.15 3.98
C VAL A 62 -2.23 4.23 3.18
N GLN A 63 -2.79 3.50 2.21
CA GLN A 63 -2.03 2.65 1.31
C GLN A 63 -1.04 3.47 0.46
N ASP A 64 -1.48 4.58 -0.15
CA ASP A 64 -0.61 5.47 -0.92
C ASP A 64 0.57 6.00 -0.06
N MET A 65 0.34 6.27 1.22
CA MET A 65 1.40 6.71 2.16
C MET A 65 2.39 5.58 2.47
N THR A 66 1.92 4.37 2.73
CA THR A 66 2.80 3.21 2.99
C THR A 66 3.60 2.83 1.75
N GLU A 67 2.99 2.87 0.55
CA GLU A 67 3.68 2.65 -0.72
C GLU A 67 4.76 3.71 -1.00
N ALA A 68 4.45 5.00 -0.74
CA ALA A 68 5.42 6.07 -0.89
C ALA A 68 6.64 5.89 0.04
N HIS A 69 6.42 5.47 1.29
CA HIS A 69 7.50 5.13 2.22
C HIS A 69 8.33 3.95 1.73
N PHE A 70 7.70 2.92 1.22
CA PHE A 70 8.39 1.76 0.65
C PHE A 70 9.25 2.15 -0.56
N VAL A 71 8.72 2.94 -1.51
CA VAL A 71 9.48 3.43 -2.68
C VAL A 71 10.69 4.25 -2.24
N ALA A 72 10.52 5.14 -1.23
CA ALA A 72 11.63 5.91 -0.67
C ALA A 72 12.68 4.99 -0.04
N ALA A 73 12.25 4.00 0.76
CA ALA A 73 13.14 3.03 1.38
C ALA A 73 13.94 2.23 0.34
N VAL A 74 13.35 1.83 -0.80
CA VAL A 74 14.08 1.16 -1.89
C VAL A 74 15.14 2.09 -2.50
N ARG A 75 14.82 3.37 -2.68
CA ARG A 75 15.78 4.36 -3.21
C ARG A 75 16.97 4.55 -2.30
N ASP A 76 16.76 4.54 -0.99
CA ASP A 76 17.77 4.77 0.04
C ASP A 76 18.63 3.53 0.37
N ARG A 77 18.31 2.34 -0.21
CA ARG A 77 19.11 1.12 -0.02
C ARG A 77 20.54 1.28 -0.56
N PRO A 78 21.54 0.63 0.09
CA PRO A 78 22.92 0.64 -0.39
C PRO A 78 23.03 0.28 -1.87
N PRO A 79 23.80 1.02 -2.68
CA PRO A 79 23.83 0.83 -4.14
C PRO A 79 24.43 -0.51 -4.59
N HIS A 80 25.19 -1.20 -3.74
CA HIS A 80 25.78 -2.51 -4.03
C HIS A 80 24.85 -3.70 -3.75
N GLU A 81 23.68 -3.46 -3.14
CA GLU A 81 22.71 -4.53 -2.92
C GLU A 81 22.04 -4.97 -4.23
N PRO A 82 21.96 -6.30 -4.49
CA PRO A 82 21.19 -6.80 -5.62
C PRO A 82 19.73 -6.34 -5.56
N PRO A 83 19.06 -6.08 -6.71
CA PRO A 83 17.72 -5.49 -6.76
C PRO A 83 16.67 -6.20 -5.90
N MET A 84 16.62 -7.53 -5.93
CA MET A 84 15.66 -8.31 -5.14
C MET A 84 15.96 -8.23 -3.64
N VAL A 85 17.23 -8.16 -3.26
CA VAL A 85 17.64 -7.95 -1.86
C VAL A 85 17.23 -6.55 -1.41
N ALA A 86 17.47 -5.53 -2.22
CA ALA A 86 17.08 -4.15 -1.92
C ALA A 86 15.55 -4.02 -1.71
N LEU A 87 14.74 -4.62 -2.59
CA LEU A 87 13.27 -4.66 -2.44
C LEU A 87 12.85 -5.36 -1.14
N ARG A 88 13.41 -6.56 -0.88
CA ARG A 88 13.10 -7.32 0.33
C ARG A 88 13.47 -6.56 1.60
N GLN A 89 14.69 -6.06 1.68
CA GLN A 89 15.18 -5.36 2.88
C GLN A 89 14.46 -4.02 3.07
N ALA A 90 14.20 -3.26 1.99
CA ALA A 90 13.43 -2.03 2.06
C ALA A 90 12.04 -2.27 2.69
N LEU A 91 11.38 -3.38 2.39
CA LEU A 91 10.09 -3.70 2.96
C LEU A 91 10.20 -4.16 4.43
N LEU A 92 11.07 -5.16 4.70
CA LEU A 92 11.11 -5.82 6.00
C LEU A 92 11.80 -4.99 7.09
N GLU A 93 12.87 -4.25 6.77
CA GLU A 93 13.56 -3.38 7.72
C GLU A 93 12.77 -2.10 8.03
N ASN A 94 11.92 -1.64 7.10
CA ASN A 94 11.05 -0.48 7.33
C ASN A 94 9.63 -0.86 7.77
N TRP A 95 9.38 -2.11 8.18
CA TRP A 95 8.06 -2.57 8.58
C TRP A 95 7.47 -1.78 9.74
N ASP A 96 8.29 -1.42 10.72
CA ASP A 96 7.85 -0.60 11.85
C ASP A 96 7.41 0.80 11.40
N ALA A 97 8.13 1.43 10.46
CA ALA A 97 7.73 2.72 9.91
C ALA A 97 6.41 2.63 9.10
N ILE A 98 6.19 1.51 8.40
CA ILE A 98 4.91 1.23 7.72
C ILE A 98 3.80 1.11 8.76
N ARG A 99 4.00 0.32 9.81
CA ARG A 99 3.04 0.14 10.91
C ARG A 99 2.73 1.47 11.60
N GLU A 100 3.74 2.26 11.95
CA GLU A 100 3.58 3.58 12.54
C GLU A 100 2.80 4.54 11.63
N THR A 101 3.00 4.48 10.32
CA THR A 101 2.23 5.25 9.34
C THR A 101 0.74 4.90 9.38
N VAL A 102 0.42 3.61 9.45
CA VAL A 102 -0.97 3.15 9.60
C VAL A 102 -1.54 3.64 10.93
N GLU A 103 -0.86 3.40 12.06
CA GLU A 103 -1.30 3.76 13.41
C GLU A 103 -1.51 5.27 13.59
N ALA A 104 -0.63 6.08 12.98
CA ALA A 104 -0.75 7.53 13.00
C ALA A 104 -1.93 8.06 12.15
N SER A 105 -2.34 7.29 11.14
CA SER A 105 -3.40 7.71 10.20
C SER A 105 -4.78 7.29 10.70
N VAL A 106 -4.96 6.01 11.06
CA VAL A 106 -6.24 5.42 11.48
C VAL A 106 -6.00 4.26 12.46
N PRO A 107 -7.02 3.87 13.26
CA PRO A 107 -6.94 2.64 14.05
C PRO A 107 -6.63 1.42 13.17
N VAL A 108 -5.66 0.58 13.57
CA VAL A 108 -5.21 -0.59 12.78
C VAL A 108 -6.39 -1.49 12.39
N GLY A 109 -7.32 -1.77 13.33
CA GLY A 109 -8.50 -2.59 13.02
C GLY A 109 -9.41 -1.97 11.93
N LEU A 110 -9.46 -0.64 11.79
CA LEU A 110 -10.19 0.02 10.71
C LEU A 110 -9.45 -0.13 9.38
N TYR A 111 -8.13 0.06 9.38
CA TYR A 111 -7.28 -0.20 8.21
C TYR A 111 -7.44 -1.63 7.68
N LEU A 112 -7.37 -2.62 8.57
CA LEU A 112 -7.52 -4.03 8.22
C LEU A 112 -8.90 -4.34 7.63
N ARG A 113 -9.99 -3.84 8.23
CA ARG A 113 -11.33 -3.99 7.65
C ARG A 113 -11.45 -3.38 6.25
N MET A 114 -10.85 -2.18 6.07
CA MET A 114 -10.83 -1.54 4.75
C MET A 114 -10.06 -2.38 3.74
N TYR A 115 -8.94 -2.96 4.13
CA TYR A 115 -8.15 -3.83 3.27
C TYR A 115 -8.95 -5.05 2.77
N ARG A 116 -9.67 -5.74 3.66
CA ARG A 116 -10.59 -6.83 3.25
C ARG A 116 -11.69 -6.35 2.30
N MET A 117 -12.21 -5.16 2.53
CA MET A 117 -13.23 -4.58 1.66
C MET A 117 -12.72 -4.32 0.24
N ILE A 118 -11.46 -3.91 0.08
CA ILE A 118 -10.85 -3.71 -1.24
C ILE A 118 -10.95 -5.00 -2.06
N GLY A 119 -10.58 -6.15 -1.49
CA GLY A 119 -10.65 -7.45 -2.19
C GLY A 119 -12.06 -7.91 -2.55
N SER A 120 -13.07 -7.50 -1.78
CA SER A 120 -14.47 -7.93 -1.96
C SER A 120 -15.34 -6.94 -2.75
N THR A 121 -14.85 -5.72 -3.03
CA THR A 121 -15.60 -4.67 -3.74
C THR A 121 -15.01 -4.44 -5.12
N PRO A 122 -15.70 -4.79 -6.23
CA PRO A 122 -15.13 -4.73 -7.59
C PRO A 122 -14.55 -3.35 -7.97
N ALA A 123 -15.21 -2.25 -7.60
CA ALA A 123 -14.74 -0.90 -7.88
C ALA A 123 -13.42 -0.59 -7.14
N LEU A 124 -13.32 -0.98 -5.86
CA LEU A 124 -12.09 -0.80 -5.06
C LEU A 124 -10.97 -1.71 -5.54
N LEU A 125 -11.28 -2.97 -5.89
CA LEU A 125 -10.29 -3.90 -6.45
C LEU A 125 -9.70 -3.36 -7.76
N ALA A 126 -10.55 -2.85 -8.66
CA ALA A 126 -10.07 -2.24 -9.91
C ALA A 126 -9.19 -1.01 -9.64
N ALA A 127 -9.54 -0.18 -8.66
CA ALA A 127 -8.74 0.97 -8.25
C ALA A 127 -7.39 0.53 -7.65
N HIS A 128 -7.40 -0.47 -6.79
CA HIS A 128 -6.20 -1.06 -6.19
C HIS A 128 -5.24 -1.58 -7.27
N LEU A 129 -5.72 -2.35 -8.23
CA LEU A 129 -4.90 -2.88 -9.32
C LEU A 129 -4.28 -1.77 -10.19
N ARG A 130 -5.02 -0.70 -10.48
CA ARG A 130 -4.48 0.47 -11.20
C ARG A 130 -3.37 1.17 -10.42
N ARG A 131 -3.53 1.34 -9.10
CA ARG A 131 -2.54 1.98 -8.20
C ARG A 131 -1.29 1.10 -8.09
N SER A 132 -1.46 -0.19 -7.87
CA SER A 132 -0.34 -1.17 -7.84
C SER A 132 0.47 -1.13 -9.13
N ALA A 133 -0.17 -1.11 -10.31
CA ALA A 133 0.54 -0.99 -11.58
C ALA A 133 1.35 0.32 -11.70
N SER A 134 0.86 1.43 -11.14
CA SER A 134 1.61 2.70 -11.07
C SER A 134 2.81 2.61 -10.14
N THR A 135 2.65 1.97 -9.00
CA THR A 135 3.73 1.73 -8.03
C THR A 135 4.80 0.81 -8.61
N GLU A 136 4.42 -0.25 -9.32
CA GLU A 136 5.35 -1.13 -10.05
C GLU A 136 6.20 -0.35 -11.07
N GLN A 137 5.59 0.54 -11.85
CA GLN A 137 6.33 1.38 -12.79
C GLN A 137 7.33 2.32 -12.08
N THR A 138 6.93 2.86 -10.93
CA THR A 138 7.80 3.74 -10.13
C THR A 138 8.98 2.96 -9.55
N LEU A 139 8.75 1.78 -8.99
CA LEU A 139 9.79 0.88 -8.48
C LEU A 139 10.76 0.45 -9.58
N ALA A 140 10.26 0.13 -10.79
CA ALA A 140 11.10 -0.25 -11.91
C ALA A 140 12.05 0.90 -12.33
N ARG A 141 11.57 2.16 -12.32
CA ARG A 141 12.43 3.33 -12.56
C ARG A 141 13.48 3.49 -11.46
N VAL A 142 13.07 3.36 -10.19
CA VAL A 142 14.01 3.44 -9.06
C VAL A 142 15.10 2.37 -9.17
N LEU A 143 14.74 1.13 -9.49
CA LEU A 143 15.74 0.08 -9.70
C LEU A 143 16.64 0.35 -10.89
N ALA A 144 16.09 0.85 -12.01
CA ALA A 144 16.89 1.21 -13.20
C ALA A 144 17.90 2.31 -12.87
N GLU A 145 17.48 3.35 -12.12
CA GLU A 145 18.36 4.42 -11.63
C GLU A 145 19.49 3.86 -10.76
N ARG A 146 19.17 2.95 -9.84
CA ARG A 146 20.16 2.31 -8.95
C ARG A 146 21.20 1.48 -9.71
N GLU A 147 20.76 0.74 -10.73
CA GLU A 147 21.59 -0.17 -11.52
C GLU A 147 22.29 0.54 -12.69
N GLY A 148 22.01 1.83 -12.92
CA GLY A 148 22.60 2.62 -14.01
C GLY A 148 22.16 2.12 -15.40
N VAL A 149 20.94 1.61 -15.54
CA VAL A 149 20.37 1.11 -16.80
C VAL A 149 19.17 1.93 -17.23
N ASP A 150 18.84 1.86 -18.52
CA ASP A 150 17.64 2.52 -19.05
C ASP A 150 16.43 1.59 -18.91
N VAL A 151 15.43 2.03 -18.17
CA VAL A 151 14.20 1.27 -17.91
C VAL A 151 13.40 0.95 -19.17
N ASP A 152 13.57 1.72 -20.26
CA ASP A 152 12.81 1.51 -21.49
C ASP A 152 13.45 0.46 -22.42
N THR A 153 14.76 0.26 -22.31
CA THR A 153 15.51 -0.69 -23.15
C THR A 153 15.96 -1.94 -22.39
N ASP A 154 16.15 -1.87 -21.05
CA ASP A 154 16.53 -3.01 -20.21
C ASP A 154 15.30 -3.58 -19.47
N PRO A 155 14.90 -4.83 -19.73
CA PRO A 155 13.73 -5.41 -19.09
C PRO A 155 13.95 -5.84 -17.64
N ARG A 156 15.22 -5.95 -17.17
CA ARG A 156 15.57 -6.51 -15.85
C ARG A 156 14.91 -5.77 -14.67
N PRO A 157 14.89 -4.42 -14.61
CA PRO A 157 14.20 -3.72 -13.52
C PRO A 157 12.71 -4.06 -13.44
N ARG A 158 12.02 -4.10 -14.60
CA ARG A 158 10.59 -4.45 -14.65
C ARG A 158 10.34 -5.90 -14.26
N LEU A 159 11.20 -6.84 -14.67
CA LEU A 159 11.09 -8.24 -14.31
C LEU A 159 11.30 -8.47 -12.81
N ALA A 160 12.29 -7.83 -12.20
CA ALA A 160 12.54 -7.92 -10.76
C ALA A 160 11.34 -7.40 -9.95
N VAL A 161 10.78 -6.25 -10.33
CA VAL A 161 9.59 -5.69 -9.68
C VAL A 161 8.37 -6.57 -9.89
N ALA A 162 8.14 -7.09 -11.09
CA ALA A 162 7.01 -7.97 -11.37
C ALA A 162 7.05 -9.26 -10.52
N VAL A 163 8.22 -9.86 -10.36
CA VAL A 163 8.39 -11.02 -9.47
C VAL A 163 8.10 -10.63 -8.03
N PHE A 164 8.68 -9.54 -7.53
CA PHE A 164 8.48 -9.06 -6.17
C PHE A 164 6.99 -8.76 -5.89
N CYS A 165 6.35 -7.96 -6.73
CA CYS A 165 4.93 -7.60 -6.57
C CYS A 165 4.00 -8.79 -6.78
N GLY A 166 4.39 -9.76 -7.61
CA GLY A 166 3.69 -11.05 -7.73
C GLY A 166 3.68 -11.82 -6.40
N VAL A 167 4.82 -11.87 -5.70
CA VAL A 167 4.90 -12.48 -4.36
C VAL A 167 4.03 -11.74 -3.35
N ILE A 168 4.09 -10.40 -3.33
CA ILE A 168 3.26 -9.60 -2.42
C ILE A 168 1.77 -9.90 -2.65
N ARG A 169 1.31 -9.94 -3.90
CA ARG A 169 -0.09 -10.23 -4.23
C ARG A 169 -0.53 -11.62 -3.77
N VAL A 170 0.30 -12.66 -3.96
CA VAL A 170 0.01 -14.02 -3.46
C VAL A 170 -0.06 -14.01 -1.93
N THR A 171 0.84 -13.26 -1.27
CA THR A 171 0.85 -13.11 0.18
C THR A 171 -0.43 -12.42 0.68
N GLU A 172 -0.82 -11.33 0.04
CA GLU A 172 -2.03 -10.57 0.38
C GLU A 172 -3.29 -11.42 0.24
N GLU A 173 -3.39 -12.23 -0.80
CA GLU A 173 -4.51 -13.15 -1.02
C GLU A 173 -4.58 -14.19 0.12
N GLN A 174 -3.48 -14.85 0.45
CA GLN A 174 -3.42 -15.81 1.55
C GLN A 174 -3.73 -15.15 2.90
N TRP A 175 -3.11 -14.00 3.18
CA TRP A 175 -3.31 -13.26 4.42
C TRP A 175 -4.77 -12.80 4.60
N SER A 176 -5.39 -12.26 3.55
CA SER A 176 -6.77 -11.75 3.62
C SER A 176 -7.82 -12.83 3.88
N THR A 177 -7.52 -14.07 3.52
CA THR A 177 -8.39 -15.26 3.71
C THR A 177 -8.00 -16.10 4.92
N GLY A 178 -6.86 -15.82 5.56
CA GLY A 178 -6.36 -16.54 6.73
C GLY A 178 -7.08 -16.21 8.04
N ASP A 179 -6.84 -17.04 9.05
CA ASP A 179 -7.41 -16.89 10.40
C ASP A 179 -6.77 -15.71 11.15
N ASP A 180 -5.47 -15.50 11.00
CA ASP A 180 -4.74 -14.37 11.57
C ASP A 180 -4.60 -13.25 10.55
N PHE A 181 -5.44 -12.24 10.70
CA PHE A 181 -5.45 -11.04 9.85
C PHE A 181 -4.79 -9.86 10.57
N SER A 182 -3.57 -10.07 11.07
CA SER A 182 -2.73 -9.04 11.70
C SER A 182 -1.63 -8.54 10.76
N LEU A 183 -1.09 -7.35 11.05
CA LEU A 183 0.06 -6.82 10.31
C LEU A 183 1.33 -7.66 10.56
N GLU A 184 1.46 -8.29 11.73
CA GLU A 184 2.60 -9.16 12.04
C GLU A 184 2.55 -10.45 11.21
N CYS A 185 1.39 -11.11 11.12
CA CYS A 185 1.19 -12.26 10.25
C CYS A 185 1.52 -11.92 8.78
N MET A 186 1.08 -10.75 8.31
CA MET A 186 1.43 -10.29 6.96
C MET A 186 2.95 -10.18 6.75
N ARG A 187 3.67 -9.60 7.71
CA ARG A 187 5.13 -9.48 7.66
C ARG A 187 5.82 -10.84 7.59
N GLU A 188 5.39 -11.78 8.42
CA GLU A 188 5.94 -13.15 8.45
C GLU A 188 5.67 -13.90 7.14
N LEU A 189 4.48 -13.80 6.60
CA LEU A 189 4.11 -14.40 5.31
C LEU A 189 4.94 -13.79 4.17
N ILE A 190 5.10 -12.46 4.13
CA ILE A 190 5.94 -11.79 3.12
C ILE A 190 7.38 -12.33 3.19
N ALA A 191 7.99 -12.39 4.37
CA ALA A 191 9.34 -12.88 4.55
C ALA A 191 9.47 -14.33 4.05
N SER A 192 8.55 -15.20 4.47
CA SER A 192 8.50 -16.60 4.07
C SER A 192 8.33 -16.79 2.57
N HIS A 193 7.40 -16.06 1.94
CA HIS A 193 7.15 -16.20 0.50
C HIS A 193 8.30 -15.64 -0.35
N LEU A 194 8.93 -14.55 0.07
CA LEU A 194 10.12 -14.02 -0.61
C LEU A 194 11.30 -15.02 -0.55
N ASP A 195 11.46 -15.75 0.55
CA ASP A 195 12.46 -16.80 0.68
C ASP A 195 12.20 -18.01 -0.24
N GLN A 196 10.94 -18.24 -0.66
CA GLN A 196 10.55 -19.29 -1.59
C GLN A 196 10.73 -18.92 -3.07
N VAL A 197 11.02 -17.68 -3.42
CA VAL A 197 11.13 -17.25 -4.83
C VAL A 197 12.16 -18.08 -5.60
N GLY A 198 13.36 -18.23 -5.06
CA GLY A 198 14.42 -19.03 -5.68
C GLY A 198 13.99 -20.51 -5.87
N PRO A 199 13.63 -21.22 -4.82
CA PRO A 199 13.13 -22.59 -4.91
C PRO A 199 11.95 -22.75 -5.84
N ALA A 200 10.98 -21.82 -5.84
CA ALA A 200 9.80 -21.88 -6.67
C ALA A 200 10.08 -21.74 -8.18
N LEU A 201 11.08 -20.93 -8.54
CA LEU A 201 11.38 -20.64 -9.96
C LEU A 201 12.39 -21.61 -10.61
N VAL A 202 13.30 -22.17 -9.82
CA VAL A 202 14.41 -23.00 -10.37
C VAL A 202 14.52 -24.38 -9.73
N GLY A 203 13.77 -24.67 -8.67
CA GLY A 203 13.79 -25.95 -7.97
C GLY A 203 12.79 -26.95 -8.52
N ASN A 204 13.05 -28.25 -8.27
CA ASN A 204 12.04 -29.29 -8.42
C ASN A 204 11.11 -29.29 -7.22
N TRP A 205 9.80 -29.30 -7.46
CA TRP A 205 8.80 -29.35 -6.40
C TRP A 205 8.52 -30.78 -5.99
N GLU A 206 9.51 -31.39 -5.33
CA GLU A 206 9.31 -32.71 -4.76
C GLU A 206 8.50 -32.57 -3.46
N THR A 207 7.45 -33.38 -3.36
CA THR A 207 6.61 -33.47 -2.15
C THR A 207 7.47 -34.06 -1.03
N VAL A 208 7.69 -33.30 0.02
CA VAL A 208 8.30 -33.79 1.28
C VAL A 208 7.27 -34.58 2.05
#